data_f1c0a8fd19091f14ea6fbc13079d4842
#
_entry.id   f1c0a8fd19091f14ea6fbc13079d4842
#
_cell.length_a   1.000
_cell.length_b   1.000
_cell.length_c   1.000
_cell.angle_alpha   90.00
_cell.angle_beta   90.00
_cell.angle_gamma   90.00
#
_symmetry.space_group_name_H-M   'P 1'
#
loop_
_entity.id
_entity.type
_entity.pdbx_description
1 polymer ?
#
loop_
_entity_poly.entity_id
_entity_poly.type
_entity_poly.pdbx_seq_one_letter_code
_entity_poly.pdbx_strand_id
1 'polypeptide(L)'
;MTPLSSPLSQYWQTVVERLPEGFTETSLSVQAKSVLTFSDFALDSVIAHPEWLAELESASPQADEWRHYAGWLQEALAGVCDDASLMRELRFFRRRIMVRIAWAQTLSLVDDETILQQLSHLAETLIVGARDWLYAACCREWGTPCNPQGVPQPLLILGMGKLGGGELNFSSDIDLIFAWPEHGETRGGRRELDNAQFFTRLGQRLIKALDQPTMDGFVYRGDMRLRPFGDSGRLVLSFAALE
;
A
#
# COMPACT_ATOMS: atom_id res chain seq x y z
N MET A 1 34.58 15.59 6.28
CA MET A 1 33.45 16.03 5.46
C MET A 1 33.94 16.10 4.02
N THR A 2 33.54 15.15 3.17
CA THR A 2 33.88 15.21 1.74
C THR A 2 32.90 16.17 1.08
N PRO A 3 33.34 17.26 0.44
CA PRO A 3 32.45 18.16 -0.28
C PRO A 3 31.76 17.36 -1.39
N LEU A 4 30.46 17.58 -1.60
CA LEU A 4 29.73 17.04 -2.75
C LEU A 4 30.52 17.39 -4.03
N SER A 5 30.65 16.45 -4.97
CA SER A 5 31.29 16.75 -6.26
C SER A 5 30.50 17.84 -7.00
N SER A 6 31.16 18.60 -7.87
CA SER A 6 30.59 19.79 -8.53
C SER A 6 29.18 19.60 -9.13
N PRO A 7 28.84 18.46 -9.80
CA PRO A 7 27.47 18.20 -10.26
C PRO A 7 26.45 18.06 -9.13
N LEU A 8 26.80 17.38 -8.04
CA LEU A 8 25.91 17.21 -6.88
C LEU A 8 25.69 18.53 -6.14
N SER A 9 26.67 19.44 -6.12
CA SER A 9 26.49 20.76 -5.53
C SER A 9 25.48 21.61 -6.31
N GLN A 10 25.45 21.51 -7.64
CA GLN A 10 24.47 22.21 -8.47
C GLN A 10 23.07 21.63 -8.26
N TYR A 11 22.94 20.30 -8.21
CA TYR A 11 21.65 19.65 -7.94
C TYR A 11 21.13 19.99 -6.54
N TRP A 12 22.01 20.05 -5.54
CA TRP A 12 21.64 20.46 -4.19
C TRP A 12 21.05 21.88 -4.15
N GLN A 13 21.53 22.83 -4.95
CA GLN A 13 20.92 24.16 -5.04
C GLN A 13 19.45 24.08 -5.50
N THR A 14 19.16 23.24 -6.48
CA THR A 14 17.78 23.01 -6.95
C THR A 14 16.91 22.38 -5.85
N VAL A 15 17.48 21.51 -5.02
CA VAL A 15 16.75 20.93 -3.86
C VAL A 15 16.42 22.01 -2.84
N VAL A 16 17.41 22.87 -2.50
CA VAL A 16 17.23 23.96 -1.52
C VAL A 16 16.13 24.94 -1.95
N GLU A 17 16.08 25.28 -3.23
CA GLU A 17 15.04 26.18 -3.78
C GLU A 17 13.62 25.63 -3.67
N ARG A 18 13.48 24.30 -3.55
CA ARG A 18 12.18 23.60 -3.44
C ARG A 18 11.75 23.35 -2.00
N LEU A 19 12.65 23.49 -1.03
CA LEU A 19 12.32 23.21 0.37
C LEU A 19 11.34 24.25 0.93
N PRO A 20 10.40 23.83 1.81
CA PRO A 20 9.45 24.74 2.45
C PRO A 20 10.14 25.84 3.26
N GLU A 21 9.46 26.96 3.45
CA GLU A 21 9.90 28.01 4.36
C GLU A 21 10.19 27.45 5.77
N GLY A 22 11.33 27.80 6.34
CA GLY A 22 11.78 27.31 7.64
C GLY A 22 12.85 26.21 7.57
N PHE A 23 13.03 25.55 6.41
CA PHE A 23 14.17 24.68 6.18
C PHE A 23 15.34 25.49 5.65
N THR A 24 16.46 25.48 6.37
CA THR A 24 17.71 26.09 5.91
C THR A 24 18.74 25.00 5.66
N GLU A 25 19.70 25.29 4.80
CA GLU A 25 20.80 24.34 4.54
C GLU A 25 21.51 23.91 5.82
N THR A 26 21.60 24.81 6.80
CA THR A 26 22.25 24.56 8.09
C THR A 26 21.39 23.76 9.07
N SER A 27 20.06 23.70 8.87
CA SER A 27 19.14 22.95 9.74
C SER A 27 19.04 21.47 9.38
N LEU A 28 19.51 21.06 8.19
CA LEU A 28 19.42 19.70 7.71
C LEU A 28 20.67 18.89 8.04
N SER A 29 20.47 17.65 8.51
CA SER A 29 21.58 16.71 8.71
C SER A 29 22.24 16.32 7.36
N VAL A 30 23.45 15.78 7.43
CA VAL A 30 24.15 15.26 6.24
C VAL A 30 23.35 14.12 5.60
N GLN A 31 22.67 13.31 6.40
CA GLN A 31 21.81 12.22 5.97
C GLN A 31 20.59 12.75 5.20
N ALA A 32 19.89 13.74 5.76
CA ALA A 32 18.77 14.39 5.09
C ALA A 32 19.18 14.97 3.72
N LYS A 33 20.29 15.70 3.68
CA LYS A 33 20.84 16.24 2.41
C LYS A 33 21.11 15.15 1.39
N SER A 34 21.70 14.05 1.81
CA SER A 34 21.96 12.91 0.93
C SER A 34 20.66 12.36 0.34
N VAL A 35 19.68 12.02 1.18
CA VAL A 35 18.42 11.42 0.73
C VAL A 35 17.65 12.38 -0.19
N LEU A 36 17.50 13.63 0.19
CA LEU A 36 16.77 14.63 -0.60
C LEU A 36 17.47 14.96 -1.93
N THR A 37 18.79 14.74 -2.03
CA THR A 37 19.53 14.90 -3.29
C THR A 37 19.35 13.72 -4.22
N PHE A 38 19.26 12.49 -3.70
CA PHE A 38 19.23 11.28 -4.52
C PHE A 38 17.82 10.73 -4.78
N SER A 39 16.79 11.27 -4.11
CA SER A 39 15.42 10.79 -4.23
C SER A 39 14.43 11.95 -4.40
N ASP A 40 14.02 12.22 -5.64
CA ASP A 40 12.94 13.19 -5.92
C ASP A 40 11.64 12.79 -5.20
N PHE A 41 11.36 11.48 -5.09
CA PHE A 41 10.20 10.98 -4.36
C PHE A 41 10.25 11.36 -2.88
N ALA A 42 11.41 11.22 -2.23
CA ALA A 42 11.58 11.62 -0.84
C ALA A 42 11.47 13.15 -0.69
N LEU A 43 12.09 13.91 -1.60
CA LEU A 43 12.01 15.36 -1.63
C LEU A 43 10.56 15.85 -1.75
N ASP A 44 9.80 15.37 -2.75
CA ASP A 44 8.40 15.74 -2.96
C ASP A 44 7.53 15.38 -1.76
N SER A 45 7.85 14.27 -1.11
CA SER A 45 7.10 13.80 0.05
C SER A 45 7.38 14.66 1.29
N VAL A 46 8.63 15.05 1.52
CA VAL A 46 9.01 15.95 2.63
C VAL A 46 8.50 17.37 2.38
N ILE A 47 8.47 17.85 1.14
CA ILE A 47 7.85 19.15 0.82
C ILE A 47 6.36 19.14 1.20
N ALA A 48 5.63 18.06 0.89
CA ALA A 48 4.21 17.91 1.21
C ALA A 48 3.97 17.66 2.71
N HIS A 49 4.92 17.00 3.40
CA HIS A 49 4.82 16.54 4.79
C HIS A 49 6.13 16.79 5.54
N PRO A 50 6.44 18.06 5.90
CA PRO A 50 7.71 18.42 6.52
C PRO A 50 7.97 17.71 7.86
N GLU A 51 6.92 17.35 8.59
CA GLU A 51 6.98 16.62 9.84
C GLU A 51 7.66 15.24 9.72
N TRP A 52 7.61 14.61 8.55
CA TRP A 52 8.23 13.30 8.33
C TRP A 52 9.76 13.38 8.36
N LEU A 53 10.34 14.52 7.99
CA LEU A 53 11.79 14.67 8.07
C LEU A 53 12.28 14.63 9.50
N ALA A 54 11.61 15.35 10.41
CA ALA A 54 11.95 15.33 11.83
C ALA A 54 11.79 13.92 12.44
N GLU A 55 10.75 13.19 12.01
CA GLU A 55 10.53 11.81 12.40
C GLU A 55 11.67 10.89 11.94
N LEU A 56 12.10 10.98 10.67
CA LEU A 56 13.18 10.19 10.09
C LEU A 56 14.54 10.46 10.73
N GLU A 57 14.82 11.72 11.06
CA GLU A 57 16.06 12.11 11.74
C GLU A 57 16.08 11.65 13.21
N SER A 58 14.93 11.61 13.87
CA SER A 58 14.82 11.18 15.27
C SER A 58 14.80 9.65 15.44
N ALA A 59 14.21 8.94 14.49
CA ALA A 59 14.00 7.49 14.51
C ALA A 59 14.29 6.89 13.13
N SER A 60 15.56 6.57 12.88
CA SER A 60 15.97 5.93 11.62
C SER A 60 15.27 4.60 11.38
N PRO A 61 14.86 4.31 10.14
CA PRO A 61 14.22 3.04 9.77
C PRO A 61 15.10 1.83 10.12
N GLN A 62 14.45 0.75 10.57
CA GLN A 62 15.10 -0.49 10.98
C GLN A 62 14.78 -1.64 10.02
N ALA A 63 15.63 -2.68 10.00
CA ALA A 63 15.48 -3.82 9.10
C ALA A 63 14.17 -4.59 9.31
N ASP A 64 13.68 -4.69 10.54
CA ASP A 64 12.47 -5.44 10.91
C ASP A 64 11.23 -4.54 11.14
N GLU A 65 11.27 -3.29 10.72
CA GLU A 65 10.20 -2.31 10.88
C GLU A 65 8.88 -2.75 10.25
N TRP A 66 8.93 -3.57 9.20
CA TRP A 66 7.75 -4.13 8.55
C TRP A 66 6.82 -4.90 9.50
N ARG A 67 7.32 -5.43 10.62
CA ARG A 67 6.52 -6.11 11.65
C ARG A 67 5.49 -5.20 12.30
N HIS A 68 5.69 -3.89 12.23
CA HIS A 68 4.80 -2.88 12.81
C HIS A 68 3.77 -2.34 11.82
N TYR A 69 3.94 -2.57 10.50
CA TYR A 69 3.10 -1.96 9.46
C TYR A 69 1.61 -2.26 9.65
N ALA A 70 1.25 -3.50 10.00
CA ALA A 70 -0.15 -3.87 10.21
C ALA A 70 -0.78 -3.11 11.39
N GLY A 71 -0.06 -2.97 12.51
CA GLY A 71 -0.52 -2.20 13.68
C GLY A 71 -0.67 -0.71 13.36
N TRP A 72 0.33 -0.13 12.71
CA TRP A 72 0.29 1.27 12.31
C TRP A 72 -0.83 1.57 11.29
N LEU A 73 -1.08 0.67 10.34
CA LEU A 73 -2.19 0.83 9.41
C LEU A 73 -3.53 0.71 10.13
N GLN A 74 -3.66 -0.22 11.06
CA GLN A 74 -4.89 -0.37 11.86
C GLN A 74 -5.20 0.91 12.65
N GLU A 75 -4.20 1.55 13.25
CA GLU A 75 -4.34 2.83 13.94
C GLU A 75 -4.77 3.94 12.97
N ALA A 76 -4.10 4.03 11.79
CA ALA A 76 -4.45 5.01 10.77
C ALA A 76 -5.89 4.85 10.25
N LEU A 77 -6.37 3.62 10.15
CA LEU A 77 -7.73 3.33 9.67
C LEU A 77 -8.82 3.45 10.75
N ALA A 78 -8.48 3.67 12.03
CA ALA A 78 -9.45 3.69 13.13
C ALA A 78 -10.53 4.78 12.99
N GLY A 79 -10.20 5.91 12.35
CA GLY A 79 -11.13 7.02 12.09
C GLY A 79 -11.81 7.00 10.72
N VAL A 80 -11.54 5.99 9.89
CA VAL A 80 -12.05 5.90 8.52
C VAL A 80 -13.50 5.44 8.51
N CYS A 81 -14.38 6.22 7.87
CA CYS A 81 -15.83 5.96 7.87
C CYS A 81 -16.44 5.68 6.48
N ASP A 82 -15.72 5.97 5.39
CA ASP A 82 -16.18 5.77 4.02
C ASP A 82 -15.03 5.38 3.07
N ASP A 83 -15.39 4.98 1.83
CA ASP A 83 -14.42 4.54 0.82
C ASP A 83 -13.45 5.67 0.43
N ALA A 84 -13.88 6.93 0.45
CA ALA A 84 -13.04 8.06 0.06
C ALA A 84 -11.96 8.32 1.11
N SER A 85 -12.32 8.30 2.39
CA SER A 85 -11.36 8.40 3.50
C SER A 85 -10.44 7.18 3.56
N LEU A 86 -10.94 5.96 3.29
CA LEU A 86 -10.11 4.77 3.16
C LEU A 86 -9.03 4.97 2.07
N MET A 87 -9.45 5.37 0.88
CA MET A 87 -8.55 5.56 -0.25
C MET A 87 -7.46 6.60 0.04
N ARG A 88 -7.79 7.68 0.75
CA ARG A 88 -6.84 8.73 1.15
C ARG A 88 -5.83 8.18 2.17
N GLU A 89 -6.32 7.52 3.22
CA GLU A 89 -5.44 6.99 4.28
C GLU A 89 -4.50 5.90 3.78
N LEU A 90 -4.95 5.01 2.89
CA LEU A 90 -4.08 3.99 2.26
C LEU A 90 -2.93 4.64 1.48
N ARG A 91 -3.21 5.73 0.71
CA ARG A 91 -2.18 6.45 -0.06
C ARG A 91 -1.21 7.19 0.83
N PHE A 92 -1.72 7.87 1.84
CA PHE A 92 -0.92 8.58 2.83
C PHE A 92 0.01 7.61 3.57
N PHE A 93 -0.54 6.51 4.09
CA PHE A 93 0.23 5.46 4.76
C PHE A 93 1.32 4.89 3.85
N ARG A 94 0.94 4.48 2.63
CA ARG A 94 1.91 3.97 1.65
C ARG A 94 3.04 4.97 1.42
N ARG A 95 2.71 6.23 1.14
CA ARG A 95 3.71 7.26 0.86
C ARG A 95 4.68 7.44 2.02
N ARG A 96 4.17 7.52 3.25
CA ARG A 96 4.97 7.65 4.47
C ARG A 96 5.94 6.49 4.64
N ILE A 97 5.48 5.25 4.50
CA ILE A 97 6.35 4.07 4.64
C ILE A 97 7.35 4.00 3.49
N MET A 98 6.96 4.28 2.26
CA MET A 98 7.88 4.29 1.11
C MET A 98 9.00 5.33 1.27
N VAL A 99 8.74 6.49 1.88
CA VAL A 99 9.79 7.47 2.21
C VAL A 99 10.77 6.90 3.23
N ARG A 100 10.30 6.18 4.24
CA ARG A 100 11.15 5.50 5.22
C ARG A 100 12.04 4.44 4.56
N ILE A 101 11.47 3.62 3.66
CA ILE A 101 12.23 2.61 2.91
C ILE A 101 13.26 3.27 1.97
N ALA A 102 12.89 4.35 1.27
CA ALA A 102 13.82 5.10 0.41
C ALA A 102 14.96 5.75 1.22
N TRP A 103 14.65 6.22 2.43
CA TRP A 103 15.65 6.72 3.39
C TRP A 103 16.65 5.63 3.77
N ALA A 104 16.14 4.45 4.17
CA ALA A 104 16.97 3.31 4.55
C ALA A 104 17.87 2.86 3.39
N GLN A 105 17.33 2.79 2.17
CA GLN A 105 18.09 2.40 0.98
C GLN A 105 19.17 3.43 0.62
N THR A 106 18.82 4.70 0.55
CA THR A 106 19.77 5.76 0.16
C THR A 106 20.96 5.85 1.13
N LEU A 107 20.71 5.62 2.41
CA LEU A 107 21.74 5.64 3.44
C LEU A 107 22.40 4.28 3.69
N SER A 108 22.03 3.24 2.93
CA SER A 108 22.52 1.86 3.09
C SER A 108 22.39 1.36 4.53
N LEU A 109 21.26 1.68 5.20
CA LEU A 109 20.99 1.24 6.58
C LEU A 109 20.64 -0.25 6.64
N VAL A 110 20.14 -0.80 5.55
CA VAL A 110 19.78 -2.21 5.36
C VAL A 110 20.21 -2.66 3.97
N ASP A 111 20.30 -3.96 3.74
CA ASP A 111 20.64 -4.54 2.44
C ASP A 111 19.45 -4.51 1.46
N ASP A 112 19.73 -4.75 0.18
CA ASP A 112 18.71 -4.69 -0.88
C ASP A 112 17.64 -5.77 -0.72
N GLU A 113 17.98 -6.94 -0.18
CA GLU A 113 17.01 -8.00 0.10
C GLU A 113 15.98 -7.55 1.14
N THR A 114 16.43 -6.92 2.20
CA THR A 114 15.56 -6.31 3.23
C THR A 114 14.66 -5.22 2.63
N ILE A 115 15.17 -4.39 1.69
CA ILE A 115 14.35 -3.39 0.99
C ILE A 115 13.20 -4.06 0.21
N LEU A 116 13.48 -5.11 -0.56
CA LEU A 116 12.46 -5.85 -1.32
C LEU A 116 11.42 -6.49 -0.39
N GLN A 117 11.87 -7.07 0.72
CA GLN A 117 10.98 -7.64 1.75
C GLN A 117 10.09 -6.56 2.37
N GLN A 118 10.63 -5.40 2.77
CA GLN A 118 9.86 -4.30 3.33
C GLN A 118 8.80 -3.77 2.34
N LEU A 119 9.15 -3.63 1.06
CA LEU A 119 8.22 -3.22 0.01
C LEU A 119 7.09 -4.24 -0.20
N SER A 120 7.42 -5.54 -0.17
CA SER A 120 6.44 -6.61 -0.30
C SER A 120 5.49 -6.66 0.89
N HIS A 121 6.01 -6.56 2.12
CA HIS A 121 5.19 -6.51 3.33
C HIS A 121 4.32 -5.25 3.42
N LEU A 122 4.80 -4.11 2.90
CA LEU A 122 3.97 -2.91 2.78
C LEU A 122 2.78 -3.16 1.84
N ALA A 123 3.01 -3.80 0.70
CA ALA A 123 1.93 -4.12 -0.24
C ALA A 123 0.92 -5.10 0.38
N GLU A 124 1.38 -6.17 0.99
CA GLU A 124 0.54 -7.13 1.72
C GLU A 124 -0.30 -6.45 2.79
N THR A 125 0.32 -5.60 3.61
CA THR A 125 -0.36 -4.85 4.67
C THR A 125 -1.48 -3.98 4.12
N LEU A 126 -1.22 -3.23 3.05
CA LEU A 126 -2.20 -2.34 2.43
C LEU A 126 -3.36 -3.12 1.78
N ILE A 127 -3.05 -4.24 1.10
CA ILE A 127 -4.05 -5.12 0.47
C ILE A 127 -4.96 -5.73 1.55
N VAL A 128 -4.36 -6.30 2.61
CA VAL A 128 -5.11 -6.94 3.70
C VAL A 128 -5.93 -5.91 4.47
N GLY A 129 -5.36 -4.76 4.83
CA GLY A 129 -6.07 -3.69 5.54
C GLY A 129 -7.26 -3.14 4.74
N ALA A 130 -7.07 -2.90 3.43
CA ALA A 130 -8.14 -2.49 2.54
C ALA A 130 -9.23 -3.55 2.39
N ARG A 131 -8.84 -4.84 2.20
CA ARG A 131 -9.78 -5.97 2.14
C ARG A 131 -10.64 -6.06 3.39
N ASP A 132 -10.03 -6.04 4.56
CA ASP A 132 -10.72 -6.26 5.82
C ASP A 132 -11.68 -5.12 6.14
N TRP A 133 -11.26 -3.88 5.90
CA TRP A 133 -12.13 -2.71 6.07
C TRP A 133 -13.33 -2.76 5.11
N LEU A 134 -13.09 -3.03 3.83
CA LEU A 134 -14.13 -3.13 2.80
C LEU A 134 -15.04 -4.33 3.01
N TYR A 135 -14.51 -5.48 3.46
CA TYR A 135 -15.31 -6.64 3.80
C TYR A 135 -16.30 -6.32 4.93
N ALA A 136 -15.84 -5.67 6.00
CA ALA A 136 -16.70 -5.25 7.09
C ALA A 136 -17.76 -4.22 6.62
N ALA A 137 -17.40 -3.29 5.72
CA ALA A 137 -18.32 -2.33 5.13
C ALA A 137 -19.40 -3.03 4.28
N CYS A 138 -18.99 -3.98 3.42
CA CYS A 138 -19.89 -4.80 2.60
C CYS A 138 -20.83 -5.65 3.47
N CYS A 139 -20.32 -6.24 4.56
CA CYS A 139 -21.16 -7.01 5.48
C CYS A 139 -22.22 -6.14 6.16
N ARG A 140 -21.91 -4.91 6.53
CA ARG A 140 -22.92 -3.97 7.07
C ARG A 140 -24.00 -3.61 6.05
N GLU A 141 -23.63 -3.53 4.77
CA GLU A 141 -24.53 -3.14 3.68
C GLU A 141 -25.38 -4.32 3.17
N TRP A 142 -24.77 -5.51 2.99
CA TRP A 142 -25.41 -6.64 2.28
C TRP A 142 -25.51 -7.91 3.13
N GLY A 143 -25.06 -7.92 4.37
CA GLY A 143 -24.97 -9.12 5.20
C GLY A 143 -23.67 -9.90 5.01
N THR A 144 -23.41 -10.85 5.90
CA THR A 144 -22.19 -11.67 5.91
C THR A 144 -22.33 -12.82 4.93
N PRO A 145 -21.41 -12.99 3.94
CA PRO A 145 -21.44 -14.12 3.02
C PRO A 145 -21.17 -15.41 3.79
N CYS A 146 -22.06 -16.39 3.66
CA CYS A 146 -21.99 -17.67 4.35
C CYS A 146 -22.11 -18.83 3.37
N ASN A 147 -21.54 -19.99 3.74
CA ASN A 147 -21.86 -21.24 3.05
C ASN A 147 -23.27 -21.75 3.45
N PRO A 148 -23.78 -22.85 2.85
CA PRO A 148 -25.09 -23.40 3.21
C PRO A 148 -25.23 -23.78 4.69
N GLN A 149 -24.12 -24.12 5.37
CA GLN A 149 -24.09 -24.45 6.79
C GLN A 149 -24.08 -23.21 7.69
N GLY A 150 -23.96 -21.99 7.11
CA GLY A 150 -23.95 -20.74 7.84
C GLY A 150 -22.58 -20.31 8.32
N VAL A 151 -21.51 -20.91 7.80
CA VAL A 151 -20.14 -20.51 8.13
C VAL A 151 -19.73 -19.31 7.26
N PRO A 152 -19.26 -18.19 7.86
CA PRO A 152 -18.78 -17.04 7.12
C PRO A 152 -17.67 -17.38 6.13
N GLN A 153 -17.73 -16.80 4.94
CA GLN A 153 -16.77 -17.03 3.85
C GLN A 153 -15.86 -15.81 3.68
N PRO A 154 -14.53 -16.00 3.68
CA PRO A 154 -13.58 -14.92 3.46
C PRO A 154 -13.36 -14.63 1.96
N LEU A 155 -12.89 -13.42 1.62
CA LEU A 155 -12.19 -13.17 0.37
C LEU A 155 -10.72 -13.55 0.54
N LEU A 156 -10.26 -14.48 -0.26
CA LEU A 156 -8.85 -14.87 -0.35
C LEU A 156 -8.17 -14.11 -1.48
N ILE A 157 -6.95 -13.67 -1.24
CA ILE A 157 -6.14 -12.92 -2.20
C ILE A 157 -4.80 -13.63 -2.33
N LEU A 158 -4.48 -14.01 -3.56
CA LEU A 158 -3.19 -14.60 -3.91
C LEU A 158 -2.34 -13.53 -4.59
N GLY A 159 -1.22 -13.18 -3.97
CA GLY A 159 -0.18 -12.37 -4.59
C GLY A 159 0.63 -13.25 -5.54
N MET A 160 0.81 -12.78 -6.77
CA MET A 160 1.55 -13.48 -7.81
C MET A 160 2.82 -12.70 -8.19
N GLY A 161 3.62 -13.24 -9.07
CA GLY A 161 4.81 -12.58 -9.59
C GLY A 161 5.78 -12.14 -8.48
N LYS A 162 6.27 -10.92 -8.56
CA LYS A 162 7.22 -10.35 -7.58
C LYS A 162 6.63 -10.24 -6.18
N LEU A 163 5.34 -9.92 -6.07
CA LEU A 163 4.67 -9.87 -4.77
C LEU A 163 4.65 -11.25 -4.11
N GLY A 164 4.26 -12.29 -4.87
CA GLY A 164 4.24 -13.67 -4.38
C GLY A 164 5.62 -14.21 -4.01
N GLY A 165 6.68 -13.71 -4.65
CA GLY A 165 8.08 -14.04 -4.33
C GLY A 165 8.71 -13.22 -3.22
N GLY A 166 8.03 -12.19 -2.69
CA GLY A 166 8.61 -11.27 -1.71
C GLY A 166 9.67 -10.33 -2.31
N GLU A 167 9.62 -10.09 -3.62
CA GLU A 167 10.64 -9.36 -4.38
C GLU A 167 10.08 -8.07 -5.02
N LEU A 168 9.07 -7.46 -4.38
CA LEU A 168 8.46 -6.25 -4.90
C LEU A 168 9.46 -5.10 -4.87
N ASN A 169 9.52 -4.29 -5.93
CA ASN A 169 10.32 -3.08 -5.97
C ASN A 169 9.44 -1.80 -5.96
N PHE A 170 10.06 -0.62 -5.83
CA PHE A 170 9.35 0.67 -5.71
C PHE A 170 8.34 0.96 -6.83
N SER A 171 8.61 0.51 -8.05
CA SER A 171 7.80 0.78 -9.24
C SER A 171 6.99 -0.41 -9.72
N SER A 172 6.97 -1.52 -8.97
CA SER A 172 6.24 -2.72 -9.37
C SER A 172 4.73 -2.51 -9.34
N ASP A 173 4.08 -3.05 -10.36
CA ASP A 173 2.67 -3.39 -10.30
C ASP A 173 2.47 -4.64 -9.43
N ILE A 174 1.27 -4.87 -8.96
CA ILE A 174 0.92 -6.06 -8.17
C ILE A 174 0.00 -6.97 -8.98
N ASP A 175 0.36 -8.23 -9.07
CA ASP A 175 -0.44 -9.27 -9.71
C ASP A 175 -1.28 -9.98 -8.65
N LEU A 176 -2.61 -9.94 -8.76
CA LEU A 176 -3.53 -10.51 -7.78
C LEU A 176 -4.55 -11.45 -8.41
N ILE A 177 -4.87 -12.53 -7.69
CA ILE A 177 -6.01 -13.41 -7.98
C ILE A 177 -6.92 -13.40 -6.76
N PHE A 178 -8.22 -13.20 -6.98
CA PHE A 178 -9.24 -13.18 -5.93
C PHE A 178 -10.06 -14.46 -5.97
N ALA A 179 -10.26 -15.07 -4.79
CA ALA A 179 -11.01 -16.31 -4.66
C ALA A 179 -11.88 -16.33 -3.39
N TRP A 180 -12.92 -17.14 -3.40
CA TRP A 180 -13.68 -17.51 -2.19
C TRP A 180 -13.96 -19.02 -2.14
N PRO A 181 -14.12 -19.61 -0.93
CA PRO A 181 -14.17 -21.06 -0.78
C PRO A 181 -15.47 -21.68 -1.33
N GLU A 182 -16.64 -21.31 -0.79
CA GLU A 182 -17.87 -22.06 -1.00
C GLU A 182 -19.04 -21.17 -1.42
N HIS A 183 -19.90 -21.74 -2.28
CA HIS A 183 -21.16 -21.10 -2.66
C HIS A 183 -22.07 -20.92 -1.45
N GLY A 184 -23.02 -20.00 -1.58
CA GLY A 184 -23.99 -19.68 -0.55
C GLY A 184 -24.52 -18.27 -0.72
N GLU A 185 -25.11 -17.74 0.33
CA GLU A 185 -25.79 -16.44 0.34
C GLU A 185 -25.40 -15.61 1.57
N THR A 186 -25.54 -14.30 1.49
CA THR A 186 -25.30 -13.42 2.63
C THR A 186 -26.43 -13.57 3.66
N ARG A 187 -26.09 -13.46 4.95
CA ARG A 187 -27.03 -13.51 6.06
C ARG A 187 -26.99 -12.23 6.87
N GLY A 188 -28.13 -11.79 7.40
CA GLY A 188 -28.24 -10.62 8.27
C GLY A 188 -28.26 -9.26 7.56
N GLY A 189 -28.29 -9.24 6.23
CA GLY A 189 -28.48 -8.03 5.44
C GLY A 189 -29.95 -7.69 5.20
N ARG A 190 -30.22 -6.50 4.66
CA ARG A 190 -31.57 -6.10 4.24
C ARG A 190 -32.08 -6.91 3.05
N ARG A 191 -31.21 -7.43 2.23
CA ARG A 191 -31.48 -8.27 1.06
C ARG A 191 -30.35 -9.28 0.94
N GLU A 192 -30.70 -10.55 0.87
CA GLU A 192 -29.75 -11.63 0.61
C GLU A 192 -29.14 -11.50 -0.78
N LEU A 193 -27.85 -11.69 -0.87
CA LEU A 193 -27.06 -11.75 -2.12
C LEU A 193 -26.43 -13.12 -2.23
N ASP A 194 -26.33 -13.62 -3.45
CA ASP A 194 -25.45 -14.74 -3.75
C ASP A 194 -23.97 -14.37 -3.45
N ASN A 195 -23.20 -15.32 -2.92
CA ASN A 195 -21.78 -15.10 -2.57
C ASN A 195 -20.96 -14.62 -3.78
N ALA A 196 -21.24 -15.08 -4.99
CA ALA A 196 -20.53 -14.61 -6.18
C ALA A 196 -20.79 -13.11 -6.45
N GLN A 197 -22.03 -12.63 -6.20
CA GLN A 197 -22.35 -11.22 -6.32
C GLN A 197 -21.68 -10.39 -5.22
N PHE A 198 -21.69 -10.87 -3.97
CA PHE A 198 -21.02 -10.20 -2.85
C PHE A 198 -19.53 -10.04 -3.11
N PHE A 199 -18.83 -11.13 -3.44
CA PHE A 199 -17.38 -11.10 -3.65
C PHE A 199 -16.99 -10.34 -4.91
N THR A 200 -17.80 -10.34 -5.97
CA THR A 200 -17.56 -9.50 -7.15
C THR A 200 -17.61 -8.01 -6.79
N ARG A 201 -18.61 -7.58 -6.04
CA ARG A 201 -18.72 -6.18 -5.58
C ARG A 201 -17.57 -5.79 -4.64
N LEU A 202 -17.22 -6.67 -3.69
CA LEU A 202 -16.07 -6.47 -2.79
C LEU A 202 -14.77 -6.35 -3.58
N GLY A 203 -14.52 -7.25 -4.53
CA GLY A 203 -13.34 -7.21 -5.38
C GLY A 203 -13.24 -5.94 -6.23
N GLN A 204 -14.36 -5.47 -6.80
CA GLN A 204 -14.42 -4.21 -7.53
C GLN A 204 -14.09 -3.00 -6.64
N ARG A 205 -14.63 -2.95 -5.41
CA ARG A 205 -14.31 -1.89 -4.44
C ARG A 205 -12.85 -1.95 -4.02
N LEU A 206 -12.29 -3.15 -3.83
CA LEU A 206 -10.88 -3.32 -3.46
C LEU A 206 -9.94 -2.84 -4.56
N ILE A 207 -10.17 -3.24 -5.82
CA ILE A 207 -9.38 -2.74 -6.96
C ILE A 207 -9.48 -1.22 -7.03
N LYS A 208 -10.69 -0.66 -6.92
CA LYS A 208 -10.88 0.79 -6.93
C LYS A 208 -10.08 1.46 -5.82
N ALA A 209 -10.07 0.91 -4.60
CA ALA A 209 -9.34 1.47 -3.48
C ALA A 209 -7.82 1.48 -3.72
N LEU A 210 -7.28 0.43 -4.35
CA LEU A 210 -5.84 0.28 -4.59
C LEU A 210 -5.37 1.03 -5.85
N ASP A 211 -6.09 0.95 -6.96
CA ASP A 211 -5.61 1.34 -8.29
C ASP A 211 -6.14 2.70 -8.78
N GLN A 212 -7.30 3.17 -8.30
CA GLN A 212 -7.86 4.42 -8.81
C GLN A 212 -6.93 5.60 -8.58
N PRO A 213 -6.46 6.32 -9.62
CA PRO A 213 -5.69 7.55 -9.47
C PRO A 213 -6.53 8.65 -8.79
N THR A 214 -5.90 9.35 -7.85
CA THR A 214 -6.45 10.54 -7.19
C THR A 214 -5.42 11.67 -7.21
N MET A 215 -5.72 12.81 -6.61
CA MET A 215 -4.74 13.88 -6.40
C MET A 215 -3.52 13.38 -5.59
N ASP A 216 -3.73 12.41 -4.70
CA ASP A 216 -2.68 11.79 -3.87
C ASP A 216 -1.99 10.61 -4.56
N GLY A 217 -2.23 10.40 -5.85
CA GLY A 217 -1.73 9.26 -6.62
C GLY A 217 -2.59 8.00 -6.47
N PHE A 218 -1.97 6.83 -6.55
CA PHE A 218 -2.59 5.51 -6.38
C PHE A 218 -1.85 4.71 -5.29
N VAL A 219 -2.44 3.64 -4.77
CA VAL A 219 -1.77 2.74 -3.84
C VAL A 219 -0.88 1.78 -4.62
N TYR A 220 -1.47 0.94 -5.47
CA TYR A 220 -0.76 0.07 -6.43
C TYR A 220 -1.58 -0.08 -7.69
N ARG A 221 -0.91 -0.12 -8.84
CA ARG A 221 -1.54 -0.58 -10.08
C ARG A 221 -1.72 -2.10 -9.99
N GLY A 222 -2.97 -2.53 -10.08
CA GLY A 222 -3.34 -3.93 -9.97
C GLY A 222 -3.39 -4.59 -11.35
N ASP A 223 -2.56 -5.61 -11.60
CA ASP A 223 -2.72 -6.48 -12.76
C ASP A 223 -3.55 -7.71 -12.38
N MET A 224 -4.74 -7.79 -12.97
CA MET A 224 -5.68 -8.89 -12.74
C MET A 224 -5.70 -9.89 -13.91
N ARG A 225 -4.78 -9.77 -14.88
CA ARG A 225 -4.78 -10.61 -16.10
C ARG A 225 -4.32 -12.04 -15.85
N LEU A 226 -3.64 -12.31 -14.74
CA LEU A 226 -3.22 -13.67 -14.36
C LEU A 226 -4.37 -14.57 -13.88
N ARG A 227 -5.58 -14.01 -13.69
CA ARG A 227 -6.76 -14.84 -13.39
C ARG A 227 -7.14 -15.72 -14.58
N PRO A 228 -7.77 -16.90 -14.36
CA PRO A 228 -8.25 -17.77 -15.42
C PRO A 228 -9.12 -17.00 -16.44
N PHE A 229 -8.84 -17.19 -17.73
CA PHE A 229 -9.43 -16.48 -18.87
C PHE A 229 -9.11 -14.99 -18.99
N GLY A 230 -8.12 -14.49 -18.24
CA GLY A 230 -7.66 -13.10 -18.33
C GLY A 230 -8.81 -12.09 -18.16
N ASP A 231 -8.85 -11.05 -19.00
CA ASP A 231 -9.86 -9.98 -18.91
C ASP A 231 -11.30 -10.42 -19.21
N SER A 232 -11.49 -11.54 -19.93
CA SER A 232 -12.80 -12.13 -20.17
C SER A 232 -13.31 -13.01 -19.03
N GLY A 233 -12.46 -13.36 -18.06
CA GLY A 233 -12.81 -14.16 -16.90
C GLY A 233 -13.50 -13.36 -15.80
N ARG A 234 -14.14 -14.08 -14.86
CA ARG A 234 -14.73 -13.46 -13.66
C ARG A 234 -13.64 -12.83 -12.81
N LEU A 235 -13.93 -11.67 -12.22
CA LEU A 235 -13.00 -10.95 -11.37
C LEU A 235 -12.62 -11.74 -10.11
N VAL A 236 -13.59 -12.41 -9.51
CA VAL A 236 -13.43 -13.23 -8.30
C VAL A 236 -13.96 -14.63 -8.57
N LEU A 237 -13.21 -15.65 -8.21
CA LEU A 237 -13.48 -17.04 -8.54
C LEU A 237 -13.84 -17.85 -7.30
N SER A 238 -14.77 -18.81 -7.42
CA SER A 238 -14.92 -19.84 -6.40
C SER A 238 -13.78 -20.85 -6.51
N PHE A 239 -13.46 -21.58 -5.45
CA PHE A 239 -12.49 -22.67 -5.53
C PHE A 239 -12.86 -23.71 -6.58
N ALA A 240 -14.14 -24.04 -6.68
CA ALA A 240 -14.62 -24.94 -7.74
C ALA A 240 -14.43 -24.41 -9.18
N ALA A 241 -14.14 -23.13 -9.36
CA ALA A 241 -13.86 -22.54 -10.67
C ALA A 241 -12.34 -22.37 -10.92
N LEU A 242 -11.51 -22.65 -9.92
CA LEU A 242 -10.05 -22.67 -10.02
C LEU A 242 -9.50 -24.06 -10.34
N GLU A 243 -10.28 -25.13 -10.10
CA GLU A 243 -9.99 -26.53 -10.49
C GLU A 243 -10.28 -26.74 -11.98
#